data_47fc21fa70bbb84557db8d744b8437d0
#
_entry.id   47fc21fa70bbb84557db8d744b8437d0
#
_cell.length_a   1.000
_cell.length_b   1.000
_cell.length_c   1.000
_cell.angle_alpha   90.00
_cell.angle_beta   90.00
_cell.angle_gamma   90.00
#
_symmetry.space_group_name_H-M   'P 1'
#
loop_
_entity.id
_entity.type
_entity.pdbx_description
1 polymer ?
#
loop_
_entity_poly.entity_id
_entity_poly.type
_entity_poly.pdbx_seq_one_letter_code
_entity_poly.pdbx_strand_id
1 'polypeptide(L)'
;MADLYVKKFDMINPFVVASSPATQGALNVLKSAKMRPGAIVLRNYGHGSGGGSFIGPDSKAMFGGEMAIHSHAVGRQIPDSVDTLEKYCEEVHKIKKEMDSDIKLWVSVGHYSDIVKGGDWEKNWAHQAEELALAGADAIELHFNTPGVAVAKDRTFAYHQLLRHSIELMKKTVPNMPIESTDALTSMRIAEAAGAAAAGPTARWKGYYMDLDWRGTEARPGAGYGGTQATPLVCYSIAEARTAGVKIPLYGGGGVFNYENAARILMAGSEMVQLGALACAGGTMACKKLISDLNRWMDENGYADMDSLVGDSLKLFQMDADFTKKRQNKLADAYQTADADRTKCIGCGRCEDVCWHQGIEIKESKAYKTDKCIGCGYCFQVCPTQALYVDKKGILRSAFEEAGIRRGNK
;
A
#
# COMPACT_ATOMS: atom_id res chain seq x y z
N MET A 1 7.39 -6.61 24.30
CA MET A 1 7.23 -5.96 22.99
C MET A 1 7.21 -7.05 21.92
N ALA A 2 6.28 -6.98 20.99
CA ALA A 2 6.18 -7.94 19.90
C ALA A 2 7.45 -7.92 19.02
N ASP A 3 7.79 -9.08 18.44
CA ASP A 3 8.94 -9.19 17.55
C ASP A 3 8.51 -8.82 16.12
N LEU A 4 9.05 -7.71 15.59
CA LEU A 4 8.79 -7.23 14.25
C LEU A 4 9.76 -7.80 13.20
N TYR A 5 10.65 -8.70 13.56
CA TYR A 5 11.68 -9.23 12.67
C TYR A 5 11.11 -10.06 11.52
N VAL A 6 11.53 -9.76 10.29
CA VAL A 6 11.14 -10.47 9.07
C VAL A 6 12.25 -11.43 8.65
N LYS A 7 12.14 -12.68 9.08
CA LYS A 7 13.19 -13.72 8.95
C LYS A 7 13.71 -13.91 7.55
N LYS A 8 12.82 -13.94 6.53
CA LYS A 8 13.19 -14.27 5.16
C LYS A 8 14.10 -13.23 4.50
N PHE A 9 14.05 -11.99 4.93
CA PHE A 9 14.87 -10.89 4.40
C PHE A 9 15.88 -10.36 5.43
N ASP A 10 15.97 -10.98 6.60
CA ASP A 10 16.84 -10.53 7.69
C ASP A 10 16.62 -9.03 7.98
N MET A 11 15.34 -8.63 8.10
CA MET A 11 14.97 -7.23 8.34
C MET A 11 14.48 -7.01 9.77
N ILE A 12 14.94 -5.93 10.39
CA ILE A 12 14.61 -5.56 11.78
C ILE A 12 13.12 -5.26 12.02
N ASN A 13 12.37 -4.97 10.96
CA ASN A 13 10.91 -4.79 10.99
C ASN A 13 10.34 -4.87 9.56
N PRO A 14 9.02 -4.96 9.39
CA PRO A 14 8.40 -5.16 8.08
C PRO A 14 8.37 -3.91 7.18
N PHE A 15 8.86 -2.78 7.62
CA PHE A 15 8.70 -1.53 6.88
C PHE A 15 9.82 -1.31 5.87
N VAL A 16 9.42 -0.99 4.63
CA VAL A 16 10.31 -0.67 3.53
C VAL A 16 10.03 0.75 3.06
N VAL A 17 11.02 1.64 3.10
CA VAL A 17 10.86 2.97 2.50
C VAL A 17 10.95 2.83 0.99
N ALA A 18 9.81 3.04 0.32
CA ALA A 18 9.67 2.82 -1.12
C ALA A 18 10.49 3.80 -1.96
N SER A 19 10.84 3.37 -3.17
CA SER A 19 11.42 4.22 -4.21
C SER A 19 10.58 5.48 -4.42
N SER A 20 11.07 6.62 -3.94
CA SER A 20 10.33 7.88 -3.86
C SER A 20 11.29 9.08 -3.75
N PRO A 21 10.81 10.32 -3.73
CA PRO A 21 11.65 11.47 -3.42
C PRO A 21 12.40 11.35 -2.08
N ALA A 22 11.83 10.63 -1.10
CA ALA A 22 12.48 10.41 0.20
C ALA A 22 13.72 9.49 0.13
N THR A 23 13.94 8.83 -1.00
CA THR A 23 15.05 7.89 -1.21
C THR A 23 15.88 8.23 -2.45
N GLN A 24 15.80 9.46 -2.93
CA GLN A 24 16.59 9.89 -4.09
C GLN A 24 17.99 10.35 -3.66
N GLY A 25 18.99 9.55 -4.01
CA GLY A 25 20.39 9.79 -3.67
C GLY A 25 20.77 9.47 -2.22
N ALA A 26 22.06 9.38 -1.94
CA ALA A 26 22.58 8.95 -0.64
C ALA A 26 22.10 9.83 0.51
N LEU A 27 22.04 11.14 0.32
CA LEU A 27 21.64 12.05 1.39
C LEU A 27 20.23 11.79 1.91
N ASN A 28 19.29 11.58 0.98
CA ASN A 28 17.88 11.28 1.34
C ASN A 28 17.73 9.86 1.91
N VAL A 29 18.47 8.89 1.41
CA VAL A 29 18.49 7.53 1.96
C VAL A 29 19.02 7.55 3.40
N LEU A 30 20.14 8.20 3.67
CA LEU A 30 20.71 8.33 5.02
C LEU A 30 19.80 9.12 5.97
N LYS A 31 19.06 10.10 5.45
CA LYS A 31 18.00 10.76 6.22
C LYS A 31 16.86 9.80 6.52
N SER A 32 16.44 9.01 5.55
CA SER A 32 15.38 8.01 5.70
C SER A 32 15.80 6.85 6.62
N ALA A 33 17.06 6.48 6.65
CA ALA A 33 17.59 5.47 7.59
C ALA A 33 17.35 5.83 9.06
N LYS A 34 17.24 7.13 9.37
CA LYS A 34 16.85 7.60 10.72
C LYS A 34 15.44 7.19 11.13
N MET A 35 14.60 6.73 10.21
CA MET A 35 13.28 6.15 10.50
C MET A 35 13.42 4.75 11.13
N ARG A 36 14.57 4.11 10.97
CA ARG A 36 14.85 2.72 11.38
C ARG A 36 13.90 1.71 10.69
N PRO A 37 13.73 1.77 9.36
CA PRO A 37 12.96 0.77 8.64
C PRO A 37 13.76 -0.52 8.49
N GLY A 38 13.11 -1.62 8.09
CA GLY A 38 13.79 -2.86 7.75
C GLY A 38 14.59 -2.76 6.46
N ALA A 39 14.07 -2.01 5.47
CA ALA A 39 14.78 -1.76 4.22
C ALA A 39 14.46 -0.36 3.65
N ILE A 40 15.32 0.09 2.73
CA ILE A 40 15.14 1.33 1.96
C ILE A 40 15.44 1.03 0.50
N VAL A 41 14.55 1.47 -0.40
CA VAL A 41 14.75 1.34 -1.85
C VAL A 41 15.36 2.62 -2.40
N LEU A 42 16.62 2.60 -2.77
CA LEU A 42 17.26 3.70 -3.49
C LEU A 42 16.61 3.88 -4.85
N ARG A 43 16.15 5.09 -5.13
CA ARG A 43 15.42 5.40 -6.38
C ARG A 43 16.36 5.32 -7.58
N ASN A 44 15.85 4.80 -8.73
CA ASN A 44 16.60 4.67 -9.99
C ASN A 44 17.33 5.96 -10.37
N TYR A 45 18.50 5.81 -10.95
CA TYR A 45 19.21 6.91 -11.62
C TYR A 45 18.59 7.20 -13.01
N GLY A 46 19.03 8.30 -13.64
CA GLY A 46 18.62 8.65 -15.01
C GLY A 46 17.20 9.19 -15.16
N HIS A 47 16.41 9.22 -14.08
CA HIS A 47 15.09 9.83 -14.07
C HIS A 47 15.15 11.28 -13.59
N GLY A 48 15.90 12.11 -14.32
CA GLY A 48 16.00 13.55 -14.07
C GLY A 48 14.70 14.35 -14.24
N SER A 49 13.62 13.68 -14.60
CA SER A 49 12.29 14.26 -14.53
C SER A 49 11.78 14.09 -13.10
N GLY A 50 11.89 15.11 -12.31
CA GLY A 50 11.39 15.15 -10.95
C GLY A 50 9.93 14.78 -10.86
N GLY A 51 9.67 13.48 -10.70
CA GLY A 51 8.39 12.99 -10.22
C GLY A 51 8.27 13.37 -8.76
N GLY A 52 7.78 14.56 -8.44
CA GLY A 52 7.40 14.94 -7.10
C GLY A 52 6.08 14.27 -6.73
N SER A 53 5.99 13.73 -5.53
CA SER A 53 4.67 13.46 -4.96
C SER A 53 4.09 14.80 -4.54
N PHE A 54 2.96 15.17 -5.13
CA PHE A 54 2.29 16.43 -4.86
C PHE A 54 1.02 16.18 -4.06
N ILE A 55 0.90 16.82 -2.92
CA ILE A 55 -0.35 16.88 -2.15
C ILE A 55 -1.06 18.13 -2.62
N GLY A 56 -2.10 17.97 -3.43
CA GLY A 56 -2.90 19.09 -3.89
C GLY A 56 -3.63 19.78 -2.75
N PRO A 57 -3.80 21.10 -2.80
CA PRO A 57 -4.53 21.86 -1.78
C PRO A 57 -5.96 21.36 -1.56
N ASP A 58 -6.57 20.81 -2.58
CA ASP A 58 -7.95 20.29 -2.55
C ASP A 58 -8.08 18.83 -2.11
N SER A 59 -6.96 18.15 -1.83
CA SER A 59 -6.97 16.74 -1.45
C SER A 59 -7.83 16.46 -0.21
N LYS A 60 -7.86 17.38 0.75
CA LYS A 60 -8.74 17.28 1.93
C LYS A 60 -10.22 17.42 1.60
N ALA A 61 -10.57 18.32 0.69
CA ALA A 61 -11.95 18.53 0.28
C ALA A 61 -12.50 17.38 -0.55
N MET A 62 -11.68 16.84 -1.46
CA MET A 62 -12.07 15.73 -2.35
C MET A 62 -12.25 14.39 -1.63
N PHE A 63 -11.51 14.13 -0.56
CA PHE A 63 -11.41 12.80 0.05
C PHE A 63 -11.79 12.78 1.54
N GLY A 64 -12.65 13.67 1.97
CA GLY A 64 -13.19 13.66 3.33
C GLY A 64 -12.15 13.87 4.44
N GLY A 65 -11.07 14.58 4.13
CA GLY A 65 -9.96 14.85 5.08
C GLY A 65 -8.80 13.85 5.00
N GLU A 66 -8.89 12.83 4.17
CA GLU A 66 -7.80 11.89 3.91
C GLU A 66 -6.86 12.41 2.81
N MET A 67 -5.56 12.17 2.97
CA MET A 67 -4.56 12.63 2.00
C MET A 67 -4.56 11.76 0.75
N ALA A 68 -4.90 12.32 -0.39
CA ALA A 68 -4.57 11.76 -1.70
C ALA A 68 -3.25 12.35 -2.19
N ILE A 69 -2.39 11.51 -2.74
CA ILE A 69 -1.12 11.94 -3.29
C ILE A 69 -1.13 11.74 -4.77
N HIS A 70 -0.97 12.84 -5.49
CA HIS A 70 -0.78 12.87 -6.92
C HIS A 70 0.72 12.95 -7.21
N SER A 71 1.26 12.00 -7.96
CA SER A 71 2.59 12.15 -8.50
C SER A 71 2.52 12.84 -9.85
N HIS A 72 2.91 14.09 -9.91
CA HIS A 72 3.15 14.80 -11.16
C HIS A 72 4.61 14.65 -11.56
N ALA A 73 4.87 14.29 -12.80
CA ALA A 73 6.16 14.51 -13.42
C ALA A 73 6.28 16.01 -13.69
N VAL A 74 6.81 16.76 -12.76
CA VAL A 74 7.19 18.15 -12.99
C VAL A 74 8.50 18.10 -13.77
N GLY A 75 8.53 18.66 -14.97
CA GLY A 75 9.70 18.66 -15.88
C GLY A 75 10.88 19.51 -15.41
N ARG A 76 11.09 19.61 -14.09
CA ARG A 76 12.30 20.20 -13.52
C ARG A 76 13.30 19.09 -13.21
N GLN A 77 14.50 19.19 -13.76
CA GLN A 77 15.62 18.40 -13.28
C GLN A 77 15.82 18.72 -11.80
N ILE A 78 15.88 17.68 -10.99
CA ILE A 78 16.30 17.85 -9.60
C ILE A 78 17.80 18.12 -9.68
N PRO A 79 18.28 19.26 -9.15
CA PRO A 79 19.71 19.46 -8.99
C PRO A 79 20.29 18.23 -8.26
N ASP A 80 21.46 17.77 -8.69
CA ASP A 80 22.14 16.58 -8.15
C ASP A 80 21.46 15.22 -8.45
N SER A 81 20.63 15.14 -9.50
CA SER A 81 20.18 13.83 -9.98
C SER A 81 21.39 13.04 -10.52
N VAL A 82 21.55 11.83 -10.00
CA VAL A 82 22.56 10.89 -10.50
C VAL A 82 22.17 10.47 -11.91
N ASP A 83 23.01 10.81 -12.89
CA ASP A 83 22.73 10.65 -14.32
C ASP A 83 23.50 9.49 -14.96
N THR A 84 24.48 8.90 -14.24
CA THR A 84 25.27 7.78 -14.71
C THR A 84 25.24 6.61 -13.75
N LEU A 85 25.47 5.40 -14.25
CA LEU A 85 25.57 4.19 -13.43
C LEU A 85 26.73 4.26 -12.45
N GLU A 86 27.88 4.80 -12.87
CA GLU A 86 29.05 4.97 -12.03
C GLU A 86 28.75 5.79 -10.78
N LYS A 87 28.17 6.98 -10.94
CA LYS A 87 27.74 7.81 -9.81
C LYS A 87 26.68 7.13 -8.95
N TYR A 88 25.81 6.33 -9.55
CA TYR A 88 24.81 5.59 -8.78
C TYR A 88 25.46 4.50 -7.91
N CYS A 89 26.48 3.81 -8.42
CA CYS A 89 27.29 2.88 -7.64
C CYS A 89 28.07 3.59 -6.52
N GLU A 90 28.61 4.79 -6.77
CA GLU A 90 29.24 5.62 -5.73
C GLU A 90 28.25 5.96 -4.61
N GLU A 91 27.00 6.32 -4.96
CA GLU A 91 25.92 6.54 -3.98
C GLU A 91 25.63 5.28 -3.15
N VAL A 92 25.56 4.10 -3.79
CA VAL A 92 25.37 2.82 -3.09
C VAL A 92 26.51 2.56 -2.11
N HIS A 93 27.77 2.71 -2.54
CA HIS A 93 28.94 2.55 -1.67
C HIS A 93 28.89 3.50 -0.47
N LYS A 94 28.56 4.77 -0.70
CA LYS A 94 28.43 5.77 0.36
C LYS A 94 27.34 5.39 1.35
N ILE A 95 26.17 4.99 0.87
CA ILE A 95 25.05 4.57 1.73
C ILE A 95 25.47 3.37 2.57
N LYS A 96 26.02 2.33 1.96
CA LYS A 96 26.46 1.10 2.66
C LYS A 96 27.53 1.36 3.71
N LYS A 97 28.37 2.36 3.50
CA LYS A 97 29.40 2.77 4.46
C LYS A 97 28.83 3.53 5.66
N GLU A 98 27.83 4.37 5.45
CA GLU A 98 27.33 5.32 6.46
C GLU A 98 26.01 4.88 7.13
N MET A 99 25.26 3.99 6.51
CA MET A 99 23.98 3.48 7.02
C MET A 99 24.22 2.33 8.01
N ASP A 100 23.35 2.23 9.02
CA ASP A 100 23.36 1.10 9.94
C ASP A 100 23.23 -0.23 9.19
N SER A 101 24.09 -1.20 9.49
CA SER A 101 24.20 -2.48 8.76
C SER A 101 22.97 -3.39 8.88
N ASP A 102 22.11 -3.15 9.86
CA ASP A 102 20.86 -3.89 10.08
C ASP A 102 19.69 -3.39 9.20
N ILE A 103 19.88 -2.26 8.50
CA ILE A 103 18.94 -1.75 7.50
C ILE A 103 19.37 -2.24 6.12
N LYS A 104 18.47 -2.90 5.38
CA LYS A 104 18.80 -3.38 4.02
C LYS A 104 18.70 -2.26 3.01
N LEU A 105 19.62 -2.23 2.07
CA LEU A 105 19.59 -1.32 0.94
C LEU A 105 19.18 -2.07 -0.32
N TRP A 106 17.97 -1.80 -0.80
CA TRP A 106 17.51 -2.26 -2.09
C TRP A 106 17.75 -1.17 -3.14
N VAL A 107 17.97 -1.58 -4.38
CA VAL A 107 18.20 -0.64 -5.48
C VAL A 107 17.17 -0.87 -6.57
N SER A 108 16.61 0.20 -7.08
CA SER A 108 15.61 0.12 -8.14
C SER A 108 16.33 0.08 -9.50
N VAL A 109 16.07 -0.95 -10.30
CA VAL A 109 16.65 -1.18 -11.63
C VAL A 109 15.54 -1.24 -12.66
N GLY A 110 15.86 -0.75 -13.84
CA GLY A 110 14.96 -0.78 -14.98
C GLY A 110 13.92 0.33 -14.94
N HIS A 111 13.61 0.81 -16.11
CA HIS A 111 12.48 1.70 -16.31
C HIS A 111 11.83 1.36 -17.64
N TYR A 112 10.52 1.27 -17.63
CA TYR A 112 9.77 0.92 -18.84
C TYR A 112 10.10 1.81 -20.05
N SER A 113 10.49 3.06 -19.82
CA SER A 113 10.94 3.95 -20.88
C SER A 113 12.13 3.40 -21.67
N ASP A 114 12.98 2.58 -21.06
CA ASP A 114 14.14 2.00 -21.73
C ASP A 114 13.69 0.99 -22.77
N ILE A 115 12.66 0.22 -22.45
CA ILE A 115 12.05 -0.74 -23.35
C ILE A 115 11.32 -0.03 -24.50
N VAL A 116 10.60 1.05 -24.20
CA VAL A 116 9.85 1.82 -25.22
C VAL A 116 10.77 2.57 -26.17
N LYS A 117 11.90 3.06 -25.69
CA LYS A 117 12.90 3.73 -26.52
C LYS A 117 13.62 2.79 -27.47
N GLY A 118 13.54 1.49 -27.21
CA GLY A 118 14.27 0.47 -27.96
C GLY A 118 15.75 0.44 -27.62
N GLY A 119 16.51 -0.45 -28.25
CA GLY A 119 17.91 -0.68 -27.98
C GLY A 119 18.18 -1.91 -27.12
N ASP A 120 19.41 -2.09 -26.67
CA ASP A 120 19.87 -3.23 -25.88
C ASP A 120 19.47 -3.11 -24.39
N TRP A 121 18.19 -2.85 -24.09
CA TRP A 121 17.73 -2.66 -22.71
C TRP A 121 18.06 -3.86 -21.81
N GLU A 122 18.00 -5.07 -22.31
CA GLU A 122 18.36 -6.29 -21.59
C GLU A 122 19.82 -6.27 -21.12
N LYS A 123 20.72 -5.94 -22.01
CA LYS A 123 22.15 -5.77 -21.69
C LYS A 123 22.37 -4.66 -20.67
N ASN A 124 21.68 -3.53 -20.86
CA ASN A 124 21.82 -2.40 -19.97
C ASN A 124 21.33 -2.73 -18.55
N TRP A 125 20.21 -3.42 -18.43
CA TRP A 125 19.67 -3.82 -17.13
C TRP A 125 20.53 -4.90 -16.47
N ALA A 126 21.01 -5.89 -17.23
CA ALA A 126 21.95 -6.89 -16.73
C ALA A 126 23.23 -6.23 -16.18
N HIS A 127 23.84 -5.33 -16.96
CA HIS A 127 25.01 -4.60 -16.52
C HIS A 127 24.73 -3.74 -15.27
N GLN A 128 23.60 -3.03 -15.22
CA GLN A 128 23.19 -2.29 -14.01
C GLN A 128 23.11 -3.21 -12.79
N ALA A 129 22.48 -4.38 -12.94
CA ALA A 129 22.32 -5.33 -11.84
C ALA A 129 23.67 -5.87 -11.33
N GLU A 130 24.60 -6.19 -12.22
CA GLU A 130 25.95 -6.63 -11.87
C GLU A 130 26.72 -5.56 -11.10
N GLU A 131 26.78 -4.33 -11.62
CA GLU A 131 27.50 -3.23 -10.99
C GLU A 131 26.91 -2.86 -9.61
N LEU A 132 25.58 -2.86 -9.48
CA LEU A 132 24.90 -2.55 -8.22
C LEU A 132 25.07 -3.66 -7.18
N ALA A 133 25.12 -4.93 -7.62
CA ALA A 133 25.47 -6.04 -6.74
C ALA A 133 26.91 -5.91 -6.22
N LEU A 134 27.86 -5.57 -7.10
CA LEU A 134 29.25 -5.31 -6.72
C LEU A 134 29.38 -4.09 -5.80
N ALA A 135 28.54 -3.07 -5.99
CA ALA A 135 28.50 -1.90 -5.13
C ALA A 135 27.94 -2.19 -3.72
N GLY A 136 27.37 -3.36 -3.48
CA GLY A 136 26.91 -3.82 -2.18
C GLY A 136 25.42 -3.67 -1.90
N ALA A 137 24.58 -3.57 -2.94
CA ALA A 137 23.14 -3.63 -2.77
C ALA A 137 22.69 -4.98 -2.18
N ASP A 138 21.68 -4.97 -1.31
CA ASP A 138 21.16 -6.18 -0.68
C ASP A 138 20.03 -6.86 -1.50
N ALA A 139 19.35 -6.10 -2.38
CA ALA A 139 18.33 -6.59 -3.30
C ALA A 139 18.11 -5.64 -4.48
N ILE A 140 17.48 -6.15 -5.53
CA ILE A 140 17.03 -5.38 -6.70
C ILE A 140 15.51 -5.31 -6.71
N GLU A 141 14.99 -4.08 -6.82
CA GLU A 141 13.58 -3.82 -7.13
C GLU A 141 13.42 -3.61 -8.64
N LEU A 142 12.63 -4.44 -9.30
CA LEU A 142 12.20 -4.20 -10.67
C LEU A 142 10.97 -3.30 -10.68
N HIS A 143 11.14 -2.07 -11.11
CA HIS A 143 10.08 -1.07 -11.09
C HIS A 143 9.22 -1.08 -12.36
N PHE A 144 8.29 -2.04 -12.45
CA PHE A 144 7.36 -2.17 -13.57
C PHE A 144 6.16 -1.23 -13.51
N ASN A 145 5.86 -0.68 -12.34
CA ASN A 145 4.68 0.14 -12.13
C ASN A 145 4.87 1.59 -12.61
N THR A 146 4.99 1.77 -13.91
CA THR A 146 4.99 3.12 -14.47
C THR A 146 3.58 3.47 -14.99
N PRO A 147 2.98 4.57 -14.55
CA PRO A 147 1.68 5.03 -15.04
C PRO A 147 1.60 5.29 -16.56
N GLY A 148 2.67 5.05 -17.29
CA GLY A 148 2.80 5.26 -18.73
C GLY A 148 2.80 4.01 -19.60
N VAL A 149 2.76 2.80 -19.03
CA VAL A 149 2.82 1.51 -19.77
C VAL A 149 1.63 1.26 -20.70
N ALA A 150 1.01 2.27 -21.13
CA ALA A 150 -0.24 2.26 -21.87
C ALA A 150 -0.10 2.10 -23.38
N VAL A 151 0.98 1.58 -23.93
CA VAL A 151 1.27 1.75 -25.37
C VAL A 151 1.12 0.48 -26.22
N ALA A 152 0.98 -0.71 -25.65
CA ALA A 152 0.69 -1.90 -26.47
C ALA A 152 -0.82 -2.08 -26.67
N LYS A 153 -1.24 -2.36 -27.89
CA LYS A 153 -2.64 -2.67 -28.22
C LYS A 153 -3.18 -3.89 -27.50
N ASP A 154 -2.30 -4.80 -27.09
CA ASP A 154 -2.57 -5.95 -26.20
C ASP A 154 -1.72 -5.80 -24.92
N ARG A 155 -2.20 -4.99 -24.00
CA ARG A 155 -1.46 -4.53 -22.83
C ARG A 155 -1.19 -5.64 -21.80
N THR A 156 -2.06 -6.62 -21.72
CA THR A 156 -2.01 -7.59 -20.62
C THR A 156 -1.00 -8.70 -20.92
N PHE A 157 -1.05 -9.29 -22.09
CA PHE A 157 -0.21 -10.45 -22.42
C PHE A 157 1.26 -10.05 -22.62
N ALA A 158 1.52 -9.01 -23.41
CA ALA A 158 2.89 -8.52 -23.64
C ALA A 158 3.56 -8.04 -22.34
N TYR A 159 2.79 -7.41 -21.47
CA TYR A 159 3.27 -6.96 -20.17
C TYR A 159 3.69 -8.14 -19.27
N HIS A 160 2.87 -9.18 -19.18
CA HIS A 160 3.17 -10.36 -18.37
C HIS A 160 4.38 -11.16 -18.89
N GLN A 161 4.54 -11.24 -20.21
CA GLN A 161 5.73 -11.84 -20.81
C GLN A 161 6.99 -11.04 -20.49
N LEU A 162 6.92 -9.71 -20.59
CA LEU A 162 8.01 -8.82 -20.28
C LEU A 162 8.42 -8.90 -18.81
N LEU A 163 7.44 -8.91 -17.89
CA LEU A 163 7.69 -9.07 -16.47
C LEU A 163 8.44 -10.40 -16.19
N ARG A 164 7.93 -11.51 -16.72
CA ARG A 164 8.59 -12.82 -16.59
C ARG A 164 10.01 -12.77 -17.09
N HIS A 165 10.20 -12.30 -18.31
CA HIS A 165 11.49 -12.22 -18.97
C HIS A 165 12.49 -11.36 -18.19
N SER A 166 12.06 -10.23 -17.68
CA SER A 166 12.91 -9.34 -16.88
C SER A 166 13.35 -9.97 -15.57
N ILE A 167 12.47 -10.69 -14.87
CA ILE A 167 12.81 -11.42 -13.65
C ILE A 167 13.80 -12.54 -13.95
N GLU A 168 13.54 -13.33 -15.00
CA GLU A 168 14.44 -14.41 -15.45
C GLU A 168 15.81 -13.88 -15.85
N LEU A 169 15.87 -12.74 -16.55
CA LEU A 169 17.11 -12.03 -16.89
C LEU A 169 17.89 -11.66 -15.64
N MET A 170 17.26 -11.00 -14.67
CA MET A 170 17.92 -10.61 -13.41
C MET A 170 18.38 -11.83 -12.63
N LYS A 171 17.59 -12.88 -12.52
CA LYS A 171 17.96 -14.14 -11.85
C LYS A 171 19.15 -14.84 -12.51
N LYS A 172 19.26 -14.75 -13.82
CA LYS A 172 20.42 -15.27 -14.56
C LYS A 172 21.67 -14.42 -14.34
N THR A 173 21.50 -13.12 -14.30
CA THR A 173 22.61 -12.13 -14.19
C THR A 173 23.19 -12.10 -12.79
N VAL A 174 22.34 -12.01 -11.78
CA VAL A 174 22.70 -11.92 -10.35
C VAL A 174 21.96 -13.00 -9.54
N PRO A 175 22.35 -14.28 -9.67
CA PRO A 175 21.56 -15.43 -9.17
C PRO A 175 21.34 -15.42 -7.67
N ASN A 176 22.24 -14.82 -6.90
CA ASN A 176 22.19 -14.75 -5.45
C ASN A 176 21.45 -13.51 -4.92
N MET A 177 21.13 -12.56 -5.79
CA MET A 177 20.45 -11.32 -5.42
C MET A 177 18.94 -11.53 -5.32
N PRO A 178 18.26 -11.12 -4.24
CA PRO A 178 16.81 -11.06 -4.21
C PRO A 178 16.26 -10.09 -5.26
N ILE A 179 15.29 -10.53 -6.04
CA ILE A 179 14.61 -9.74 -7.07
C ILE A 179 13.16 -9.55 -6.64
N GLU A 180 12.71 -8.33 -6.64
CA GLU A 180 11.35 -7.94 -6.28
C GLU A 180 10.60 -7.33 -7.46
N SER A 181 9.30 -7.48 -7.47
CA SER A 181 8.44 -6.98 -8.55
C SER A 181 7.13 -6.44 -8.01
N THR A 182 6.70 -5.30 -8.53
CA THR A 182 5.47 -4.60 -8.12
C THR A 182 4.40 -4.71 -9.18
N ASP A 183 3.30 -5.43 -8.94
CA ASP A 183 2.11 -5.41 -9.82
C ASP A 183 0.87 -6.15 -9.28
N ALA A 184 -0.23 -6.20 -10.09
CA ALA A 184 -1.51 -6.83 -9.77
C ALA A 184 -1.44 -8.36 -9.56
N LEU A 185 -2.53 -8.99 -9.11
CA LEU A 185 -2.61 -10.43 -8.76
C LEU A 185 -1.95 -11.37 -9.78
N THR A 186 -2.26 -11.21 -11.06
CA THR A 186 -1.70 -12.07 -12.11
C THR A 186 -0.19 -11.95 -12.17
N SER A 187 0.33 -10.76 -11.95
CA SER A 187 1.77 -10.47 -11.94
C SER A 187 2.48 -11.07 -10.75
N MET A 188 1.85 -11.13 -9.57
CA MET A 188 2.43 -11.81 -8.40
C MET A 188 2.63 -13.31 -8.65
N ARG A 189 1.70 -13.98 -9.32
CA ARG A 189 1.85 -15.39 -9.75
C ARG A 189 2.97 -15.56 -10.77
N ILE A 190 3.06 -14.63 -11.72
CA ILE A 190 4.12 -14.65 -12.74
C ILE A 190 5.48 -14.41 -12.10
N ALA A 191 5.57 -13.45 -11.20
CA ALA A 191 6.79 -13.14 -10.46
C ALA A 191 7.27 -14.36 -9.64
N GLU A 192 6.35 -15.05 -8.94
CA GLU A 192 6.65 -16.28 -8.23
C GLU A 192 7.16 -17.37 -9.18
N ALA A 193 6.47 -17.60 -10.30
CA ALA A 193 6.85 -18.60 -11.30
C ALA A 193 8.18 -18.29 -12.00
N ALA A 194 8.55 -17.02 -12.12
CA ALA A 194 9.82 -16.56 -12.66
C ALA A 194 10.97 -16.56 -11.62
N GLY A 195 10.68 -16.90 -10.36
CA GLY A 195 11.67 -17.01 -9.29
C GLY A 195 11.99 -15.70 -8.57
N ALA A 196 11.07 -14.73 -8.55
CA ALA A 196 11.21 -13.54 -7.72
C ALA A 196 11.28 -13.91 -6.23
N ALA A 197 12.03 -13.12 -5.45
CA ALA A 197 12.16 -13.29 -4.01
C ALA A 197 10.94 -12.72 -3.26
N ALA A 198 10.33 -11.67 -3.80
CA ALA A 198 9.10 -11.06 -3.32
C ALA A 198 8.32 -10.43 -4.47
N ALA A 199 7.04 -10.20 -4.23
CA ALA A 199 6.17 -9.44 -5.13
C ALA A 199 5.15 -8.61 -4.35
N GLY A 200 4.57 -7.61 -4.99
CA GLY A 200 3.52 -6.80 -4.35
C GLY A 200 2.54 -6.22 -5.36
N PRO A 201 1.31 -5.94 -4.94
CA PRO A 201 0.36 -5.24 -5.79
C PRO A 201 0.78 -3.79 -5.99
N THR A 202 0.31 -3.20 -7.09
CA THR A 202 0.55 -1.78 -7.32
C THR A 202 0.01 -0.93 -6.19
N ALA A 203 0.83 0.00 -5.73
CA ALA A 203 0.46 0.99 -4.72
C ALA A 203 -0.15 2.26 -5.32
N ARG A 204 -0.15 2.36 -6.65
CA ARG A 204 -0.61 3.54 -7.38
C ARG A 204 -1.43 3.12 -8.60
N TRP A 205 -2.65 3.61 -8.66
CA TRP A 205 -3.52 3.48 -9.83
C TRP A 205 -3.34 4.68 -10.74
N LYS A 206 -3.68 4.53 -12.02
CA LYS A 206 -3.81 5.68 -12.90
C LYS A 206 -5.04 6.46 -12.50
N GLY A 207 -4.85 7.73 -12.14
CA GLY A 207 -5.89 8.71 -11.95
C GLY A 207 -5.89 9.74 -13.08
N TYR A 208 -7.06 10.17 -13.48
CA TYR A 208 -7.25 11.33 -14.34
C TYR A 208 -8.09 12.33 -13.56
N TYR A 209 -7.50 13.46 -13.25
CA TYR A 209 -8.18 14.55 -12.58
C TYR A 209 -8.04 15.80 -13.43
N MET A 210 -9.15 16.41 -13.75
CA MET A 210 -9.21 17.66 -14.50
C MET A 210 -9.55 18.79 -13.54
N ASP A 211 -8.69 19.78 -13.47
CA ASP A 211 -9.01 21.06 -12.83
C ASP A 211 -10.06 21.77 -13.70
N LEU A 212 -11.18 22.15 -13.12
CA LEU A 212 -12.24 22.85 -13.83
C LEU A 212 -11.82 24.25 -14.27
N ASP A 213 -10.84 24.83 -13.60
CA ASP A 213 -10.27 26.16 -13.88
C ASP A 213 -8.93 26.09 -14.66
N TRP A 214 -8.64 24.98 -15.31
CA TRP A 214 -7.35 24.67 -15.95
C TRP A 214 -6.89 25.64 -17.05
N ARG A 215 -7.30 26.86 -17.04
CA ARG A 215 -6.92 27.93 -17.95
C ARG A 215 -5.40 28.17 -17.91
N GLY A 216 -4.67 27.32 -18.62
CA GLY A 216 -3.23 27.46 -18.84
C GLY A 216 -2.33 26.65 -17.91
N THR A 217 -2.83 25.70 -17.13
CA THR A 217 -1.99 24.74 -16.41
C THR A 217 -1.75 23.50 -17.26
N GLU A 218 -0.50 23.03 -17.31
CA GLU A 218 -0.14 21.76 -17.94
C GLU A 218 -0.69 20.57 -17.12
N ALA A 219 -2.01 20.42 -17.06
CA ALA A 219 -2.64 19.26 -16.48
C ALA A 219 -2.25 18.04 -17.32
N ARG A 220 -1.32 17.22 -16.82
CA ARG A 220 -0.96 15.97 -17.49
C ARG A 220 -2.00 14.91 -17.14
N PRO A 221 -2.72 14.37 -18.14
CA PRO A 221 -3.61 13.25 -17.92
C PRO A 221 -2.79 12.02 -17.47
N GLY A 222 -3.25 11.31 -16.45
CA GLY A 222 -2.67 10.05 -16.04
C GLY A 222 -1.61 10.16 -14.95
N ALA A 223 -1.84 10.93 -13.91
CA ALA A 223 -1.05 10.91 -12.67
C ALA A 223 -1.25 9.60 -11.90
N GLY A 224 -0.24 9.20 -11.10
CA GLY A 224 -0.39 8.11 -10.13
C GLY A 224 -1.30 8.55 -8.99
N TYR A 225 -2.36 7.80 -8.74
CA TYR A 225 -3.31 8.02 -7.66
C TYR A 225 -3.07 7.04 -6.51
N GLY A 226 -2.91 7.54 -5.31
CA GLY A 226 -2.74 6.77 -4.08
C GLY A 226 -3.27 7.55 -2.88
N GLY A 227 -3.19 6.98 -1.71
CA GLY A 227 -3.71 7.54 -0.47
C GLY A 227 -4.39 6.47 0.37
N THR A 228 -4.95 6.83 1.52
CA THR A 228 -5.57 5.89 2.46
C THR A 228 -6.72 5.09 1.84
N GLN A 229 -7.39 5.64 0.83
CA GLN A 229 -8.41 4.97 0.03
C GLN A 229 -7.89 3.75 -0.74
N ALA A 230 -6.58 3.70 -1.00
CA ALA A 230 -5.94 2.58 -1.69
C ALA A 230 -5.77 1.35 -0.79
N THR A 231 -5.68 1.52 0.53
CA THR A 231 -5.41 0.43 1.47
C THR A 231 -6.39 -0.75 1.32
N PRO A 232 -7.73 -0.57 1.23
CA PRO A 232 -8.63 -1.70 1.05
C PRO A 232 -8.40 -2.47 -0.25
N LEU A 233 -8.04 -1.78 -1.33
CA LEU A 233 -7.75 -2.40 -2.63
C LEU A 233 -6.46 -3.23 -2.57
N VAL A 234 -5.43 -2.71 -1.90
CA VAL A 234 -4.17 -3.42 -1.66
C VAL A 234 -4.41 -4.67 -0.80
N CYS A 235 -5.15 -4.54 0.31
CA CYS A 235 -5.51 -5.68 1.16
C CYS A 235 -6.26 -6.76 0.38
N TYR A 236 -7.24 -6.38 -0.46
CA TYR A 236 -7.96 -7.32 -1.31
C TYR A 236 -7.02 -8.06 -2.25
N SER A 237 -6.15 -7.35 -2.99
CA SER A 237 -5.21 -7.96 -3.93
C SER A 237 -4.24 -8.93 -3.25
N ILE A 238 -3.77 -8.62 -2.04
CA ILE A 238 -2.88 -9.50 -1.26
C ILE A 238 -3.64 -10.75 -0.80
N ALA A 239 -4.82 -10.57 -0.21
CA ALA A 239 -5.64 -11.67 0.27
C ALA A 239 -6.07 -12.61 -0.88
N GLU A 240 -6.42 -12.05 -2.04
CA GLU A 240 -6.72 -12.80 -3.26
C GLU A 240 -5.50 -13.60 -3.74
N ALA A 241 -4.31 -13.00 -3.76
CA ALA A 241 -3.07 -13.70 -4.13
C ALA A 241 -2.77 -14.87 -3.19
N ARG A 242 -2.91 -14.67 -1.88
CA ARG A 242 -2.72 -15.73 -0.88
C ARG A 242 -3.74 -16.85 -1.04
N THR A 243 -5.00 -16.53 -1.23
CA THR A 243 -6.07 -17.51 -1.47
C THR A 243 -5.87 -18.27 -2.77
N ALA A 244 -5.30 -17.61 -3.78
CA ALA A 244 -4.92 -18.22 -5.05
C ALA A 244 -3.63 -19.06 -4.99
N GLY A 245 -2.99 -19.17 -3.81
CA GLY A 245 -1.85 -20.04 -3.54
C GLY A 245 -0.47 -19.43 -3.76
N VAL A 246 -0.34 -18.10 -3.92
CA VAL A 246 0.96 -17.42 -3.97
C VAL A 246 1.67 -17.56 -2.63
N LYS A 247 2.92 -18.05 -2.63
CA LYS A 247 3.70 -18.40 -1.42
C LYS A 247 4.91 -17.51 -1.18
N ILE A 248 5.43 -16.85 -2.23
CA ILE A 248 6.55 -15.91 -2.03
C ILE A 248 6.13 -14.76 -1.10
N PRO A 249 7.05 -14.13 -0.38
CA PRO A 249 6.75 -12.94 0.40
C PRO A 249 6.06 -11.89 -0.44
N LEU A 250 5.04 -11.28 0.16
CA LEU A 250 4.34 -10.17 -0.45
C LEU A 250 4.66 -8.88 0.31
N TYR A 251 4.69 -7.78 -0.41
CA TYR A 251 4.73 -6.46 0.19
C TYR A 251 3.54 -5.63 -0.28
N GLY A 252 2.94 -4.91 0.64
CA GLY A 252 1.83 -4.02 0.37
C GLY A 252 2.22 -2.58 0.59
N GLY A 253 1.71 -1.70 -0.23
CA GLY A 253 1.89 -0.26 -0.10
C GLY A 253 0.66 0.47 -0.61
N GLY A 254 0.66 1.79 -0.43
CA GLY A 254 -0.47 2.63 -0.84
C GLY A 254 -1.39 2.97 0.32
N GLY A 255 -1.30 4.23 0.75
CA GLY A 255 -2.16 4.77 1.79
C GLY A 255 -1.78 4.43 3.22
N VAL A 256 -0.57 3.97 3.46
CA VAL A 256 -0.09 3.67 4.81
C VAL A 256 0.34 4.96 5.50
N PHE A 257 -0.56 5.55 6.29
CA PHE A 257 -0.31 6.76 7.07
C PHE A 257 -0.35 6.52 8.58
N ASN A 258 -0.84 5.39 9.03
CA ASN A 258 -0.96 4.99 10.42
C ASN A 258 -0.73 3.49 10.58
N TYR A 259 -0.60 3.04 11.83
CA TYR A 259 -0.37 1.61 12.12
C TYR A 259 -1.57 0.73 11.74
N GLU A 260 -2.79 1.26 11.78
CA GLU A 260 -3.99 0.50 11.43
C GLU A 260 -3.96 0.08 9.95
N ASN A 261 -3.49 0.96 9.06
CA ASN A 261 -3.35 0.63 7.65
C ASN A 261 -2.23 -0.40 7.44
N ALA A 262 -1.11 -0.27 8.17
CA ALA A 262 -0.04 -1.27 8.13
C ALA A 262 -0.51 -2.64 8.65
N ALA A 263 -1.19 -2.66 9.80
CA ALA A 263 -1.73 -3.89 10.39
C ALA A 263 -2.71 -4.60 9.43
N ARG A 264 -3.62 -3.85 8.77
CA ARG A 264 -4.55 -4.42 7.78
C ARG A 264 -3.83 -5.10 6.62
N ILE A 265 -2.78 -4.47 6.10
CA ILE A 265 -1.97 -5.02 4.99
C ILE A 265 -1.25 -6.30 5.44
N LEU A 266 -0.64 -6.31 6.63
CA LEU A 266 0.02 -7.48 7.20
C LEU A 266 -0.97 -8.61 7.46
N MET A 267 -2.10 -8.32 8.10
CA MET A 267 -3.17 -9.29 8.34
C MET A 267 -3.80 -9.85 7.06
N ALA A 268 -3.77 -9.10 5.95
CA ALA A 268 -4.19 -9.60 4.64
C ALA A 268 -3.21 -10.61 4.03
N GLY A 269 -2.02 -10.80 4.61
CA GLY A 269 -1.03 -11.79 4.20
C GLY A 269 0.24 -11.23 3.58
N SER A 270 0.50 -9.95 3.77
CA SER A 270 1.77 -9.32 3.39
C SER A 270 2.79 -9.49 4.51
N GLU A 271 4.04 -9.79 4.18
CA GLU A 271 5.15 -9.82 5.14
C GLU A 271 5.82 -8.45 5.30
N MET A 272 5.62 -7.56 4.34
CA MET A 272 6.28 -6.25 4.30
C MET A 272 5.32 -5.14 3.92
N VAL A 273 5.62 -3.92 4.37
CA VAL A 273 4.79 -2.73 4.14
C VAL A 273 5.63 -1.60 3.57
N GLN A 274 5.29 -1.14 2.38
CA GLN A 274 5.98 -0.01 1.75
C GLN A 274 5.46 1.34 2.23
N LEU A 275 6.39 2.21 2.64
CA LEU A 275 6.15 3.59 3.06
C LEU A 275 6.65 4.57 1.99
N GLY A 276 5.77 5.03 1.13
CA GLY A 276 6.10 6.07 0.14
C GLY A 276 5.60 7.44 0.58
N ALA A 277 4.29 7.59 0.60
CA ALA A 277 3.61 8.84 0.89
C ALA A 277 3.90 9.37 2.30
N LEU A 278 3.87 8.51 3.30
CA LEU A 278 4.17 8.89 4.69
C LEU A 278 5.64 9.35 4.83
N ALA A 279 6.58 8.66 4.18
CA ALA A 279 7.99 9.05 4.20
C ALA A 279 8.20 10.46 3.61
N CYS A 280 7.51 10.77 2.50
CA CYS A 280 7.60 12.07 1.83
C CYS A 280 6.89 13.20 2.60
N ALA A 281 5.68 12.94 3.10
CA ALA A 281 4.81 13.97 3.69
C ALA A 281 4.94 14.09 5.22
N GLY A 282 5.15 12.97 5.91
CA GLY A 282 5.26 12.91 7.37
C GLY A 282 6.70 12.88 7.90
N GLY A 283 7.63 12.48 7.06
CA GLY A 283 9.05 12.41 7.39
C GLY A 283 9.41 11.39 8.47
N THR A 284 10.61 11.50 8.99
CA THR A 284 11.23 10.52 9.90
C THR A 284 10.40 10.26 11.17
N MET A 285 9.86 11.32 11.78
CA MET A 285 9.14 11.19 13.05
C MET A 285 7.81 10.44 12.89
N ALA A 286 7.07 10.72 11.81
CA ALA A 286 5.80 10.04 11.54
C ALA A 286 6.01 8.54 11.28
N CYS A 287 7.06 8.17 10.55
CA CYS A 287 7.41 6.78 10.32
C CYS A 287 7.84 6.05 11.59
N LYS A 288 8.69 6.68 12.43
CA LYS A 288 9.05 6.12 13.75
C LYS A 288 7.82 5.89 14.62
N LYS A 289 6.92 6.87 14.65
CA LYS A 289 5.67 6.73 15.40
C LYS A 289 4.84 5.56 14.90
N LEU A 290 4.70 5.40 13.59
CA LEU A 290 3.96 4.31 12.99
C LEU A 290 4.53 2.94 13.41
N ILE A 291 5.87 2.77 13.35
CA ILE A 291 6.54 1.53 13.76
C ILE A 291 6.28 1.23 15.25
N SER A 292 6.44 2.24 16.11
CA SER A 292 6.19 2.12 17.54
C SER A 292 4.72 1.82 17.86
N ASP A 293 3.80 2.48 17.17
CA ASP A 293 2.36 2.27 17.38
C ASP A 293 1.91 0.88 16.92
N LEU A 294 2.47 0.35 15.81
CA LEU A 294 2.20 -1.02 15.39
C LEU A 294 2.69 -2.02 16.44
N ASN A 295 3.91 -1.85 16.93
CA ASN A 295 4.47 -2.74 17.93
C ASN A 295 3.62 -2.78 19.22
N ARG A 296 3.25 -1.59 19.72
CA ARG A 296 2.35 -1.48 20.88
C ARG A 296 1.00 -2.14 20.64
N TRP A 297 0.39 -1.89 19.46
CA TRP A 297 -0.89 -2.49 19.10
C TRP A 297 -0.80 -4.02 19.02
N MET A 298 0.30 -4.57 18.50
CA MET A 298 0.53 -6.00 18.49
C MET A 298 0.58 -6.58 19.92
N ASP A 299 1.34 -5.95 20.81
CA ASP A 299 1.39 -6.35 22.23
C ASP A 299 -0.01 -6.33 22.87
N GLU A 300 -0.75 -5.23 22.69
CA GLU A 300 -2.09 -5.05 23.26
C GLU A 300 -3.11 -6.06 22.70
N ASN A 301 -2.87 -6.63 21.52
CA ASN A 301 -3.75 -7.59 20.86
C ASN A 301 -3.22 -9.04 20.89
N GLY A 302 -2.12 -9.29 21.59
CA GLY A 302 -1.59 -10.63 21.84
C GLY A 302 -0.84 -11.25 20.67
N TYR A 303 -0.36 -10.45 19.73
CA TYR A 303 0.54 -10.89 18.67
C TYR A 303 1.97 -10.87 19.17
N ALA A 304 2.61 -12.05 19.23
CA ALA A 304 3.98 -12.17 19.75
C ALA A 304 5.03 -11.75 18.72
N ASP A 305 4.76 -11.99 17.45
CA ASP A 305 5.69 -11.82 16.33
C ASP A 305 4.97 -11.61 14.99
N MET A 306 5.73 -11.40 13.94
CA MET A 306 5.22 -11.24 12.58
C MET A 306 4.51 -12.51 12.06
N ASP A 307 5.01 -13.70 12.42
CA ASP A 307 4.41 -14.97 11.99
C ASP A 307 2.98 -15.14 12.54
N SER A 308 2.70 -14.59 13.71
CA SER A 308 1.36 -14.61 14.32
C SER A 308 0.39 -13.56 13.73
N LEU A 309 0.91 -12.48 13.15
CA LEU A 309 0.11 -11.40 12.59
C LEU A 309 -0.18 -11.59 11.10
N VAL A 310 0.84 -12.02 10.33
CA VAL A 310 0.73 -12.10 8.86
C VAL A 310 -0.33 -13.11 8.46
N GLY A 311 -1.31 -12.63 7.69
CA GLY A 311 -2.38 -13.46 7.17
C GLY A 311 -3.47 -13.85 8.17
N ASP A 312 -3.47 -13.32 9.39
CA ASP A 312 -4.46 -13.69 10.42
C ASP A 312 -5.91 -13.41 9.98
N SER A 313 -6.14 -12.42 9.11
CA SER A 313 -7.46 -12.13 8.56
C SER A 313 -7.87 -12.98 7.35
N LEU A 314 -6.99 -13.81 6.79
CA LEU A 314 -7.30 -14.61 5.59
C LEU A 314 -8.45 -15.60 5.80
N LYS A 315 -8.65 -16.06 7.02
CA LYS A 315 -9.80 -16.91 7.41
C LYS A 315 -11.15 -16.24 7.17
N LEU A 316 -11.17 -14.90 7.13
CA LEU A 316 -12.38 -14.11 6.84
C LEU A 316 -12.53 -13.84 5.33
N PHE A 317 -11.44 -13.96 4.57
CA PHE A 317 -11.43 -13.73 3.14
C PHE A 317 -11.81 -15.02 2.41
N GLN A 318 -13.09 -15.16 2.08
CA GLN A 318 -13.60 -16.30 1.31
C GLN A 318 -14.18 -15.80 -0.01
N MET A 319 -13.81 -16.46 -1.09
CA MET A 319 -14.15 -16.07 -2.47
C MET A 319 -15.33 -16.86 -3.05
N ASP A 320 -15.92 -17.79 -2.32
CA ASP A 320 -16.98 -18.62 -2.87
C ASP A 320 -18.39 -18.04 -2.69
N ALA A 321 -19.29 -18.41 -3.61
CA ALA A 321 -20.67 -17.95 -3.61
C ALA A 321 -21.49 -18.43 -2.39
N ASP A 322 -21.12 -19.58 -1.80
CA ASP A 322 -21.79 -20.14 -0.62
C ASP A 322 -21.49 -19.32 0.63
N PHE A 323 -20.28 -18.76 0.72
CA PHE A 323 -19.94 -17.85 1.78
C PHE A 323 -20.78 -16.56 1.72
N THR A 324 -20.98 -16.04 0.53
CA THR A 324 -21.82 -14.84 0.34
C THR A 324 -23.25 -15.09 0.80
N LYS A 325 -23.82 -16.25 0.49
CA LYS A 325 -25.17 -16.65 0.97
C LYS A 325 -25.23 -16.83 2.48
N LYS A 326 -24.29 -17.57 3.07
CA LYS A 326 -24.21 -17.79 4.53
C LYS A 326 -23.99 -16.46 5.27
N ARG A 327 -23.19 -15.57 4.71
CA ARG A 327 -22.92 -14.25 5.28
C ARG A 327 -24.12 -13.32 5.17
N GLN A 328 -24.85 -13.33 4.06
CA GLN A 328 -26.06 -12.52 3.92
C GLN A 328 -27.10 -12.88 4.97
N ASN A 329 -27.32 -14.18 5.25
CA ASN A 329 -28.24 -14.61 6.28
C ASN A 329 -27.73 -14.26 7.69
N LYS A 330 -26.44 -14.48 8.00
CA LYS A 330 -25.85 -14.11 9.29
C LYS A 330 -25.74 -12.59 9.48
N LEU A 331 -25.51 -11.83 8.40
CA LEU A 331 -25.43 -10.37 8.45
C LEU A 331 -26.82 -9.75 8.67
N ALA A 332 -27.88 -10.33 8.12
CA ALA A 332 -29.24 -9.88 8.40
C ALA A 332 -29.58 -9.96 9.90
N ASP A 333 -29.12 -11.04 10.57
CA ASP A 333 -29.29 -11.21 12.01
C ASP A 333 -28.30 -10.37 12.85
N ALA A 334 -27.17 -10.05 12.28
CA ALA A 334 -26.01 -9.51 12.97
C ALA A 334 -25.83 -7.98 12.79
N TYR A 335 -26.36 -7.36 11.74
CA TYR A 335 -26.51 -5.91 11.64
C TYR A 335 -27.73 -5.46 12.45
N GLN A 336 -27.73 -5.81 13.73
CA GLN A 336 -28.71 -5.24 14.64
C GLN A 336 -28.40 -3.76 14.79
N THR A 337 -28.82 -3.05 13.81
CA THR A 337 -29.58 -1.86 13.91
C THR A 337 -28.89 -0.65 14.49
N ALA A 338 -28.75 0.34 13.62
CA ALA A 338 -28.44 1.69 14.06
C ALA A 338 -29.45 2.13 15.14
N ASP A 339 -28.98 2.49 16.30
CA ASP A 339 -29.79 3.25 17.26
C ASP A 339 -29.20 4.66 17.38
N ALA A 340 -29.94 5.57 17.96
CA ALA A 340 -29.57 6.96 18.13
C ALA A 340 -29.37 7.31 19.60
N ASP A 341 -28.23 7.93 19.89
CA ASP A 341 -28.02 8.66 21.14
C ASP A 341 -28.88 9.93 21.10
N ARG A 342 -30.03 9.85 21.77
CA ARG A 342 -31.03 10.93 21.76
C ARG A 342 -30.56 12.20 22.45
N THR A 343 -29.50 12.13 23.27
CA THR A 343 -28.92 13.32 23.89
C THR A 343 -28.14 14.15 22.87
N LYS A 344 -27.52 13.48 21.88
CA LYS A 344 -26.79 14.11 20.77
C LYS A 344 -27.66 14.42 19.57
N CYS A 345 -28.79 13.74 19.43
CA CYS A 345 -29.68 13.91 18.29
C CYS A 345 -30.37 15.28 18.33
N ILE A 346 -30.28 16.04 17.23
CA ILE A 346 -30.91 17.35 17.07
C ILE A 346 -32.20 17.31 16.22
N GLY A 347 -32.66 16.13 15.82
CA GLY A 347 -33.87 15.96 15.05
C GLY A 347 -33.83 16.51 13.62
N CYS A 348 -32.67 16.63 13.00
CA CYS A 348 -32.51 17.29 11.70
C CYS A 348 -33.09 16.51 10.49
N GLY A 349 -33.54 15.27 10.65
CA GLY A 349 -34.18 14.47 9.62
C GLY A 349 -33.26 13.82 8.57
N ARG A 350 -31.98 14.19 8.49
CA ARG A 350 -31.06 13.70 7.44
C ARG A 350 -30.95 12.17 7.40
N CYS A 351 -30.99 11.52 8.55
CA CYS A 351 -30.90 10.06 8.65
C CYS A 351 -32.16 9.36 8.12
N GLU A 352 -33.32 9.96 8.27
CA GLU A 352 -34.57 9.49 7.71
C GLU A 352 -34.61 9.67 6.19
N ASP A 353 -34.13 10.83 5.69
CA ASP A 353 -34.07 11.16 4.27
C ASP A 353 -33.19 10.16 3.47
N VAL A 354 -32.04 9.74 4.01
CA VAL A 354 -31.16 8.75 3.33
C VAL A 354 -31.54 7.30 3.59
N CYS A 355 -32.60 7.04 4.35
CA CYS A 355 -32.98 5.68 4.73
C CYS A 355 -33.93 5.04 3.72
N TRP A 356 -33.40 4.48 2.65
CA TRP A 356 -34.16 3.79 1.60
C TRP A 356 -34.97 2.59 2.12
N HIS A 357 -34.64 2.09 3.30
CA HIS A 357 -35.32 0.96 3.95
C HIS A 357 -36.37 1.39 4.97
N GLN A 358 -36.57 2.70 5.17
CA GLN A 358 -37.48 3.20 6.21
C GLN A 358 -37.16 2.67 7.64
N GLY A 359 -35.86 2.38 7.83
CA GLY A 359 -35.34 1.82 9.08
C GLY A 359 -35.07 2.84 10.18
N ILE A 360 -35.26 4.13 9.89
CA ILE A 360 -35.21 5.23 10.85
C ILE A 360 -36.36 6.19 10.57
N GLU A 361 -36.97 6.68 11.62
CA GLU A 361 -38.02 7.69 11.60
C GLU A 361 -37.71 8.80 12.61
N ILE A 362 -38.17 10.00 12.35
CA ILE A 362 -38.10 11.12 13.30
C ILE A 362 -39.43 11.25 14.03
N LYS A 363 -39.39 11.07 15.37
CA LYS A 363 -40.51 11.31 16.29
C LYS A 363 -40.04 12.26 17.39
N GLU A 364 -40.89 13.19 17.77
CA GLU A 364 -40.60 14.15 18.83
C GLU A 364 -39.23 14.83 18.69
N SER A 365 -38.87 15.18 17.44
CA SER A 365 -37.55 15.78 17.07
C SER A 365 -36.34 14.91 17.43
N LYS A 366 -36.50 13.58 17.46
CA LYS A 366 -35.46 12.60 17.71
C LYS A 366 -35.54 11.46 16.71
N ALA A 367 -34.39 10.86 16.40
CA ALA A 367 -34.31 9.69 15.55
C ALA A 367 -34.64 8.41 16.33
N TYR A 368 -35.47 7.57 15.75
CA TYR A 368 -35.83 6.26 16.27
C TYR A 368 -35.66 5.20 15.21
N LYS A 369 -35.14 4.07 15.60
CA LYS A 369 -35.07 2.88 14.77
C LYS A 369 -36.41 2.24 14.58
N THR A 370 -36.65 1.71 13.38
CA THR A 370 -37.82 0.84 13.09
C THR A 370 -37.37 -0.62 12.90
N ASP A 371 -38.30 -1.54 12.84
CA ASP A 371 -38.11 -2.96 12.52
C ASP A 371 -37.57 -3.21 11.08
N LYS A 372 -37.71 -2.22 10.20
CA LYS A 372 -37.22 -2.28 8.82
C LYS A 372 -35.72 -1.98 8.67
N CYS A 373 -35.02 -1.61 9.74
CA CYS A 373 -33.63 -1.30 9.70
C CYS A 373 -32.74 -2.53 9.39
N ILE A 374 -32.01 -2.50 8.30
CA ILE A 374 -31.10 -3.57 7.88
C ILE A 374 -29.64 -3.30 8.26
N GLY A 375 -29.32 -2.23 8.98
CA GLY A 375 -27.96 -1.91 9.41
C GLY A 375 -27.00 -1.45 8.31
N CYS A 376 -27.49 -0.95 7.16
CA CYS A 376 -26.63 -0.55 6.03
C CYS A 376 -25.66 0.60 6.31
N GLY A 377 -25.90 1.41 7.36
CA GLY A 377 -24.97 2.44 7.83
C GLY A 377 -25.01 3.79 7.12
N TYR A 378 -25.84 4.01 6.10
CA TYR A 378 -25.88 5.31 5.39
C TYR A 378 -26.24 6.48 6.31
N CYS A 379 -27.12 6.24 7.29
CA CYS A 379 -27.53 7.26 8.25
C CYS A 379 -26.39 7.82 9.11
N PHE A 380 -25.33 7.05 9.37
CA PHE A 380 -24.16 7.56 10.12
C PHE A 380 -23.39 8.62 9.37
N GLN A 381 -23.26 8.45 8.06
CA GLN A 381 -22.43 9.34 7.24
C GLN A 381 -23.00 10.75 7.14
N VAL A 382 -24.33 10.87 7.31
CA VAL A 382 -25.03 12.16 7.20
C VAL A 382 -25.37 12.78 8.56
N CYS A 383 -25.08 12.10 9.67
CA CYS A 383 -25.39 12.60 11.00
C CYS A 383 -24.39 13.67 11.45
N PRO A 384 -24.76 14.95 11.54
CA PRO A 384 -23.82 16.03 11.86
C PRO A 384 -23.34 16.00 13.30
N THR A 385 -24.08 15.37 14.20
CA THR A 385 -23.75 15.26 15.62
C THR A 385 -23.22 13.91 16.02
N GLN A 386 -23.04 12.99 15.04
CA GLN A 386 -22.63 11.60 15.29
C GLN A 386 -23.50 10.89 16.36
N ALA A 387 -24.79 11.23 16.38
CA ALA A 387 -25.74 10.66 17.33
C ALA A 387 -26.08 9.21 17.02
N LEU A 388 -25.88 8.75 15.77
CA LEU A 388 -26.19 7.39 15.35
C LEU A 388 -25.01 6.46 15.60
N TYR A 389 -25.26 5.30 16.11
CA TYR A 389 -24.26 4.27 16.33
C TYR A 389 -24.74 2.88 15.91
N VAL A 390 -23.82 2.02 15.52
CA VAL A 390 -24.05 0.58 15.35
C VAL A 390 -23.41 -0.11 16.54
N ASP A 391 -24.12 -1.01 17.16
CA ASP A 391 -23.50 -1.94 18.09
C ASP A 391 -22.62 -2.92 17.29
N LYS A 392 -21.36 -2.54 17.09
CA LYS A 392 -20.37 -3.37 16.40
C LYS A 392 -19.95 -4.60 17.22
N LYS A 393 -20.31 -4.67 18.51
CA LYS A 393 -19.78 -5.70 19.41
C LYS A 393 -20.30 -7.10 19.08
N GLY A 394 -21.54 -7.24 18.63
CA GLY A 394 -22.13 -8.55 18.36
C GLY A 394 -21.58 -9.24 17.11
N ILE A 395 -21.45 -8.53 15.99
CA ILE A 395 -21.17 -9.11 14.67
C ILE A 395 -19.71 -9.46 14.48
N LEU A 396 -18.87 -8.47 14.74
CA LEU A 396 -17.44 -8.65 14.59
C LEU A 396 -16.94 -9.71 15.57
N ARG A 397 -17.53 -9.77 16.75
CA ARG A 397 -17.14 -10.72 17.78
C ARG A 397 -17.39 -12.17 17.36
N SER A 398 -18.59 -12.50 16.91
CA SER A 398 -18.91 -13.87 16.48
C SER A 398 -18.12 -14.30 15.24
N ALA A 399 -17.97 -13.44 14.24
CA ALA A 399 -17.23 -13.75 13.02
C ALA A 399 -15.72 -13.91 13.30
N PHE A 400 -15.14 -13.10 14.16
CA PHE A 400 -13.73 -13.22 14.54
C PHE A 400 -13.48 -14.43 15.46
N GLU A 401 -14.39 -14.72 16.38
CA GLU A 401 -14.32 -15.89 17.26
C GLU A 401 -14.46 -17.20 16.45
N GLU A 402 -15.41 -17.26 15.53
CA GLU A 402 -15.57 -18.40 14.59
C GLU A 402 -14.37 -18.60 13.68
N ALA A 403 -13.69 -17.51 13.27
CA ALA A 403 -12.48 -17.56 12.48
C ALA A 403 -11.22 -17.83 13.32
N GLY A 404 -11.32 -17.91 14.66
CA GLY A 404 -10.19 -18.08 15.56
C GLY A 404 -9.21 -16.90 15.57
N ILE A 405 -9.68 -15.72 15.19
CA ILE A 405 -8.87 -14.50 15.21
C ILE A 405 -8.84 -13.94 16.64
N ARG A 406 -7.63 -13.76 17.17
CA ARG A 406 -7.44 -13.23 18.52
C ARG A 406 -7.84 -11.76 18.59
N ARG A 407 -8.51 -11.39 19.66
CA ARG A 407 -8.72 -10.00 20.06
C ARG A 407 -7.94 -9.72 21.31
N GLY A 408 -7.29 -8.56 21.36
CA GLY A 408 -6.80 -8.02 22.61
C GLY A 408 -7.96 -7.85 23.58
N ASN A 409 -7.80 -8.32 24.80
CA ASN A 409 -8.71 -8.02 25.89
C ASN A 409 -8.64 -6.51 26.15
N LYS A 410 -9.73 -5.79 25.85
CA LYS A 410 -9.98 -4.47 26.44
C LYS A 410 -10.84 -4.65 27.65
#